data_52ce14dfc56ff4b8223df98ea59e2ab6
#
_entry.id   52ce14dfc56ff4b8223df98ea59e2ab6
#
_cell.length_a   1.000
_cell.length_b   1.000
_cell.length_c   1.000
_cell.angle_alpha   90.00
_cell.angle_beta   90.00
_cell.angle_gamma   90.00
#
_symmetry.space_group_name_H-M   'P 1'
#
loop_
_entity.id
_entity.type
_entity.pdbx_description
1 polymer ?
#
loop_
_entity_poly.entity_id
_entity_poly.type
_entity_poly.pdbx_seq_one_letter_code
_entity_poly.pdbx_strand_id
1 'polypeptide(L)'
;MKRIVACLAVVLAAALSVSQVAPAAQSGPAQASKAKTIDISHFDFHPPTLQVARGTRVVFSNSSGTAHTATDKGAFDSGQIMPGHSFAVRFEQNGTFRYHCKIHPFMHGKIVVG
;
A
#
# COMPACT_ATOMS: atom_id res chain seq x y z
N MET A 1 -37.55 -32.45 -54.92
CA MET A 1 -37.26 -32.17 -54.40
C MET A 1 -36.69 -31.79 -53.60
N LYS A 2 -36.26 -31.42 -53.17
CA LYS A 2 -35.81 -31.07 -52.47
C LYS A 2 -35.13 -30.53 -51.75
N ARG A 3 -34.73 -30.17 -51.43
CA ARG A 3 -34.22 -29.71 -50.74
C ARG A 3 -33.65 -29.24 -49.90
N ILE A 4 -33.31 -28.92 -49.59
CA ILE A 4 -32.85 -28.47 -48.85
C ILE A 4 -32.23 -28.00 -48.15
N VAL A 5 -31.90 -27.78 -47.77
CA VAL A 5 -31.40 -27.30 -47.10
C VAL A 5 -30.75 -26.82 -46.37
N ALA A 6 -30.48 -26.63 -45.94
CA ALA A 6 -29.90 -26.18 -45.24
C ALA A 6 -29.34 -25.71 -44.56
N CYS A 7 -29.02 -25.49 -44.16
CA CYS A 7 -28.56 -25.01 -43.46
C CYS A 7 -27.98 -24.53 -42.83
N LEU A 8 -27.68 -24.32 -42.50
CA LEU A 8 -27.25 -23.88 -41.84
C LEU A 8 -26.67 -23.43 -41.13
N ALA A 9 -26.38 -23.26 -40.74
CA ALA A 9 -25.86 -22.83 -40.06
C ALA A 9 -25.32 -22.44 -39.35
N VAL A 10 -25.04 -22.19 -39.03
CA VAL A 10 -24.61 -21.78 -38.34
C VAL A 10 -24.03 -21.29 -37.64
N VAL A 11 -23.66 -21.06 -37.20
CA VAL A 11 -23.19 -20.63 -36.54
C VAL A 11 -22.64 -20.15 -35.87
N LEU A 12 -22.27 -19.86 -35.46
CA LEU A 12 -21.81 -19.41 -34.77
C LEU A 12 -21.21 -18.97 -34.05
N ALA A 13 -20.97 -18.75 -33.67
CA ALA A 13 -20.47 -18.38 -33.03
C ALA A 13 -19.95 -17.90 -32.32
N ALA A 14 -19.67 -17.67 -31.98
CA ALA A 14 -19.23 -17.24 -31.33
C ALA A 14 -18.67 -16.77 -30.60
N ALA A 15 -18.35 -16.58 -30.17
CA ALA A 15 -17.88 -16.13 -29.47
C ALA A 15 -17.34 -15.64 -28.82
N LEU A 16 -17.04 -15.40 -28.47
CA LEU A 16 -16.62 -14.93 -27.81
C LEU A 16 -16.04 -14.43 -27.07
N SER A 17 -15.72 -14.19 -26.69
CA SER A 17 -15.24 -13.75 -26.01
C SER A 17 -14.75 -13.21 -25.30
N VAL A 18 -14.47 -12.95 -24.89
CA VAL A 18 -14.08 -12.49 -24.21
C VAL A 18 -13.51 -11.96 -23.52
N SER A 19 -13.11 -11.69 -23.16
CA SER A 19 -12.63 -11.19 -22.48
C SER A 19 -12.07 -10.74 -21.78
N GLN A 20 -11.79 -10.50 -21.29
CA GLN A 20 -11.29 -10.12 -20.54
C GLN A 20 -10.79 -9.45 -19.95
N VAL A 21 -10.53 -9.11 -19.76
CA VAL A 21 -10.14 -8.47 -19.29
C VAL A 21 -9.77 -8.04 -18.47
N ALA A 22 -9.66 -7.77 -18.08
CA ALA A 22 -9.46 -7.36 -17.27
C ALA A 22 -8.63 -7.02 -16.65
N PRO A 23 -8.13 -7.04 -16.41
CA PRO A 23 -7.33 -6.86 -15.70
C PRO A 23 -6.76 -5.87 -15.44
N ALA A 24 -6.55 -5.65 -15.84
CA ALA A 24 -5.98 -4.82 -15.81
C ALA A 24 -5.94 -3.98 -15.00
N ALA A 25 -6.50 -3.80 -15.04
CA ALA A 25 -6.65 -2.96 -14.30
C ALA A 25 -5.79 -2.78 -13.34
N GLN A 26 -5.64 -3.31 -12.95
CA GLN A 26 -5.01 -3.22 -11.98
C GLN A 26 -3.95 -2.63 -11.99
N SER A 27 -3.79 -2.62 -12.65
CA SER A 27 -2.72 -2.20 -12.71
C SER A 27 -2.41 -0.98 -12.20
N GLY A 28 -2.84 -0.23 -12.63
CA GLY A 28 -2.39 0.96 -12.34
C GLY A 28 -2.00 1.16 -11.01
N PRO A 29 -2.77 1.11 -10.33
CA PRO A 29 -2.54 1.40 -9.03
C PRO A 29 -1.53 0.59 -8.45
N ALA A 30 -1.42 -0.43 -8.92
CA ALA A 30 -0.58 -1.29 -8.32
C ALA A 30 0.68 -0.68 -8.00
N GLN A 31 1.20 0.07 -8.82
CA GLN A 31 2.40 0.57 -8.53
C GLN A 31 2.35 1.45 -7.43
N ALA A 32 1.41 2.19 -7.33
CA ALA A 32 1.37 3.11 -6.28
C ALA A 32 1.36 2.42 -4.99
N SER A 33 1.01 1.22 -4.96
CA SER A 33 0.87 0.60 -3.69
C SER A 33 2.11 -0.10 -3.22
N LYS A 34 3.23 0.13 -3.86
CA LYS A 34 4.41 -0.43 -3.35
C LYS A 34 4.60 0.04 -1.94
N ALA A 35 4.88 -0.83 -1.05
CA ALA A 35 5.07 -0.48 0.36
C ALA A 35 6.51 -0.08 0.62
N LYS A 36 6.68 0.84 1.54
CA LYS A 36 7.98 1.22 2.06
C LYS A 36 8.00 0.92 3.54
N THR A 37 9.15 0.55 4.04
CA THR A 37 9.26 0.16 5.44
C THR A 37 10.19 1.09 6.20
N ILE A 38 9.75 1.45 7.40
CA ILE A 38 10.60 2.16 8.35
C ILE A 38 10.82 1.18 9.49
N ASP A 39 12.06 0.86 9.75
CA ASP A 39 12.39 -0.05 10.84
C ASP A 39 12.57 0.73 12.13
N ILE A 40 12.03 0.22 13.20
CA ILE A 40 12.18 0.82 14.53
C ILE A 40 13.14 -0.06 15.31
N SER A 41 14.32 0.47 15.56
CA SER A 41 15.33 -0.26 16.31
C SER A 41 16.30 0.72 16.94
N HIS A 42 16.96 0.30 17.98
CA HIS A 42 17.95 1.13 18.68
C HIS A 42 17.40 2.50 19.06
N PHE A 43 16.12 2.56 19.44
CA PHE A 43 15.45 3.77 19.84
C PHE A 43 15.50 4.83 18.73
N ASP A 44 15.34 4.38 17.49
CA ASP A 44 15.40 5.27 16.34
C ASP A 44 14.52 4.73 15.24
N PHE A 45 14.16 5.61 14.30
CA PHE A 45 13.44 5.22 13.10
C PHE A 45 14.43 5.19 11.93
N HIS A 46 14.43 4.10 11.16
CA HIS A 46 15.36 3.90 10.05
C HIS A 46 14.62 3.66 8.75
N PRO A 47 14.69 4.53 7.78
CA PRO A 47 15.47 5.78 7.78
C PRO A 47 14.72 6.87 8.54
N PRO A 48 15.43 7.86 9.06
CA PRO A 48 14.78 8.95 9.80
C PRO A 48 13.99 9.90 8.88
N THR A 49 14.33 9.94 7.62
CA THR A 49 13.60 10.69 6.63
C THR A 49 13.30 9.76 5.46
N LEU A 50 12.03 9.65 5.13
CA LEU A 50 11.61 8.79 4.03
C LEU A 50 10.82 9.61 3.04
N GLN A 51 11.17 9.54 1.78
CA GLN A 51 10.44 10.22 0.74
C GLN A 51 9.64 9.22 -0.06
N VAL A 52 8.37 9.47 -0.25
CA VAL A 52 7.49 8.54 -0.95
C VAL A 52 6.54 9.29 -1.88
N ALA A 53 6.02 8.59 -2.85
CA ALA A 53 4.99 9.14 -3.72
C ALA A 53 3.65 9.10 -3.00
N ARG A 54 2.75 9.99 -3.37
CA ARG A 54 1.41 9.97 -2.83
C ARG A 54 0.75 8.62 -3.13
N GLY A 55 0.07 8.08 -2.18
CA GLY A 55 -0.59 6.78 -2.31
C GLY A 55 0.27 5.62 -1.79
N THR A 56 1.47 5.90 -1.35
CA THR A 56 2.37 4.86 -0.87
C THR A 56 1.93 4.41 0.53
N ARG A 57 2.03 3.11 0.74
CA ARG A 57 1.75 2.52 2.03
C ARG A 57 3.07 2.40 2.78
N VAL A 58 3.15 2.98 3.96
CA VAL A 58 4.36 2.93 4.77
C VAL A 58 4.13 2.01 5.96
N VAL A 59 5.05 1.10 6.18
CA VAL A 59 4.96 0.12 7.26
C VAL A 59 6.03 0.45 8.29
N PHE A 60 5.60 0.68 9.52
CA PHE A 60 6.51 0.85 10.64
C PHE A 60 6.67 -0.51 11.29
N SER A 61 7.86 -1.07 11.23
CA SER A 61 8.12 -2.41 11.71
C SER A 61 9.02 -2.35 12.93
N ASN A 62 8.54 -2.85 14.05
CA ASN A 62 9.32 -2.79 15.29
C ASN A 62 10.17 -4.04 15.44
N SER A 63 11.46 -3.92 15.15
CA SER A 63 12.39 -5.01 15.32
C SER A 63 13.15 -4.90 16.63
N SER A 64 12.78 -3.96 17.49
CA SER A 64 13.44 -3.77 18.77
C SER A 64 12.81 -4.66 19.83
N GLY A 65 13.36 -4.63 21.03
CA GLY A 65 12.81 -5.39 22.13
C GLY A 65 11.88 -4.57 23.02
N THR A 66 11.48 -3.37 22.59
CA THR A 66 10.65 -2.49 23.40
C THR A 66 9.49 -2.01 22.57
N ALA A 67 8.40 -1.65 23.23
CA ALA A 67 7.25 -1.08 22.53
C ALA A 67 7.55 0.34 22.10
N HIS A 68 7.06 0.74 20.94
CA HIS A 68 7.21 2.09 20.42
C HIS A 68 5.88 2.53 19.79
N THR A 69 5.78 3.80 19.44
CA THR A 69 4.65 4.28 18.65
C THR A 69 5.20 5.08 17.47
N ALA A 70 4.36 5.27 16.45
CA ALA A 70 4.64 6.19 15.37
C ALA A 70 3.44 7.12 15.32
N THR A 71 3.65 8.36 15.74
CA THR A 71 2.55 9.28 15.95
C THR A 71 2.85 10.64 15.35
N ASP A 72 1.93 11.10 14.50
CA ASP A 72 1.93 12.47 14.01
C ASP A 72 0.57 13.02 14.38
N LYS A 73 0.54 13.82 15.45
CA LYS A 73 -0.71 14.29 16.01
C LYS A 73 -1.56 14.95 14.92
N GLY A 74 -2.75 14.48 14.78
CA GLY A 74 -3.65 15.01 13.77
C GLY A 74 -3.59 14.27 12.43
N ALA A 75 -2.60 13.46 12.23
CA ALA A 75 -2.47 12.72 10.98
C ALA A 75 -2.59 11.22 11.19
N PHE A 76 -1.82 10.66 12.08
CA PHE A 76 -1.92 9.23 12.38
C PHE A 76 -1.33 8.92 13.75
N ASP A 77 -1.77 7.83 14.32
CA ASP A 77 -1.26 7.37 15.60
C ASP A 77 -1.34 5.85 15.60
N SER A 78 -0.20 5.21 15.69
CA SER A 78 -0.16 3.77 15.63
C SER A 78 -0.65 3.10 16.91
N GLY A 79 -0.63 3.83 18.02
CA GLY A 79 -0.74 3.20 19.30
C GLY A 79 0.54 2.42 19.52
N GLN A 80 0.58 1.54 20.50
CA GLN A 80 1.79 0.81 20.80
C GLN A 80 2.06 -0.25 19.74
N ILE A 81 3.25 -0.23 19.19
CA ILE A 81 3.72 -1.28 18.28
C ILE A 81 4.65 -2.13 19.11
N MET A 82 4.20 -3.33 19.43
CA MET A 82 4.97 -4.23 20.28
C MET A 82 6.13 -4.84 19.50
N PRO A 83 7.15 -5.36 20.18
CA PRO A 83 8.26 -6.01 19.50
C PRO A 83 7.77 -7.07 18.51
N GLY A 84 8.27 -7.04 17.31
CA GLY A 84 7.89 -7.99 16.27
C GLY A 84 6.62 -7.65 15.54
N HIS A 85 5.96 -6.55 15.90
CA HIS A 85 4.71 -6.15 15.25
C HIS A 85 4.95 -4.95 14.35
N SER A 86 3.95 -4.57 13.60
CA SER A 86 4.06 -3.46 12.68
C SER A 86 2.75 -2.70 12.57
N PHE A 87 2.84 -1.50 12.03
CA PHE A 87 1.70 -0.64 11.79
C PHE A 87 1.87 -0.03 10.40
N ALA A 88 0.82 -0.01 9.62
CA ALA A 88 0.89 0.53 8.27
C ALA A 88 -0.08 1.68 8.10
N VAL A 89 0.34 2.66 7.32
CA VAL A 89 -0.51 3.79 6.99
C VAL A 89 -0.25 4.18 5.55
N ARG A 90 -1.31 4.52 4.83
CA ARG A 90 -1.19 4.95 3.44
C ARG A 90 -1.24 6.47 3.40
N PHE A 91 -0.29 7.07 2.71
CA PHE A 91 -0.20 8.52 2.63
C PHE A 91 -0.86 9.01 1.36
N GLU A 92 -2.06 9.56 1.50
CA GLU A 92 -2.85 9.98 0.34
C GLU A 92 -2.71 11.45 0.03
N GLN A 93 -2.00 12.20 0.84
CA GLN A 93 -1.86 13.63 0.64
C GLN A 93 -0.41 14.03 0.62
N ASN A 94 -0.06 14.97 -0.26
CA ASN A 94 1.29 15.50 -0.31
C ASN A 94 1.56 16.30 0.96
N GLY A 95 2.81 16.36 1.33
CA GLY A 95 3.21 17.16 2.49
C GLY A 95 4.32 16.49 3.26
N THR A 96 4.68 17.11 4.37
CA THR A 96 5.70 16.58 5.26
C THR A 96 5.03 16.18 6.57
N PHE A 97 5.22 14.94 6.93
CA PHE A 97 4.61 14.38 8.13
C PHE A 97 5.70 14.09 9.14
N ARG A 98 5.75 14.87 10.20
CA ARG A 98 6.76 14.68 11.25
C ARG A 98 6.12 13.87 12.34
N TYR A 99 6.74 12.77 12.68
CA TYR A 99 6.18 11.86 13.66
C TYR A 99 7.19 11.57 14.77
N HIS A 100 6.72 11.04 15.84
CA HIS A 100 7.54 10.74 17.00
C HIS A 100 6.99 9.52 17.73
N CYS A 101 7.77 9.02 18.67
CA CYS A 101 7.32 7.96 19.56
C CYS A 101 6.82 8.61 20.84
N LYS A 102 5.61 8.29 21.25
CA LYS A 102 5.05 8.88 22.46
C LYS A 102 5.69 8.34 23.73
N ILE A 103 6.25 7.15 23.64
CA ILE A 103 6.88 6.51 24.81
C ILE A 103 8.30 7.03 24.99
N HIS A 104 8.98 7.32 23.90
CA HIS A 104 10.35 7.81 23.90
C HIS A 104 10.40 9.09 23.08
N PRO A 105 10.03 10.21 23.66
CA PRO A 105 9.82 11.46 22.89
C PRO A 105 11.03 11.97 22.11
N PHE A 106 12.23 11.49 22.43
CA PHE A 106 13.41 11.92 21.67
C PHE A 106 13.46 11.20 20.31
N MET A 107 12.65 10.17 20.10
CA MET A 107 12.62 9.47 18.83
C MET A 107 11.67 10.16 17.88
N HIS A 108 12.18 10.63 16.75
CA HIS A 108 11.30 11.22 15.74
C HIS A 108 11.84 10.99 14.35
N GLY A 109 10.95 11.09 13.39
CA GLY A 109 11.28 10.94 11.98
C GLY A 109 10.37 11.80 11.13
N LYS A 110 10.51 11.64 9.85
CA LYS A 110 9.78 12.48 8.91
C LYS A 110 9.50 11.71 7.63
N ILE A 111 8.30 11.86 7.11
CA ILE A 111 7.94 11.29 5.82
C ILE A 111 7.55 12.45 4.91
N VAL A 112 8.18 12.51 3.74
CA VAL A 112 7.88 13.53 2.74
C VAL A 112 7.11 12.86 1.63
N VAL A 113 5.90 13.32 1.38
CA VAL A 113 5.01 12.73 0.38
C VAL A 113 4.86 13.70 -0.78
N GLY A 114 5.16 13.24 -1.98
CA GLY A 114 4.99 14.12 -3.13
C GLY A 114 5.98 14.00 -4.24
#